data_39da5d43b6c88bcd20bbedab7643bdd3
#
_entry.id   39da5d43b6c88bcd20bbedab7643bdd3
#
_cell.length_a   1.000
_cell.length_b   1.000
_cell.length_c   1.000
_cell.angle_alpha   90.00
_cell.angle_beta   90.00
_cell.angle_gamma   90.00
#
_symmetry.space_group_name_H-M   'P 1'
#
loop_
_entity.id
_entity.type
_entity.pdbx_description
1 polymer ?
#
loop_
_entity_poly.entity_id
_entity_poly.type
_entity_poly.pdbx_seq_one_letter_code
_entity_poly.pdbx_strand_id
1 'polypeptide(L)'
;AGYGVDMYTKVEGITTKYILGSHDETHYKNGQATISNWVSRCRNDMEYLGQDSAAITINGVKIFMDHPGGGSAQALSYKPQKRIEILESVFKPKILLIGHYHKSYSFVYRNVRGILVGSCCDVTQFQHKKGLSNAVGAYFLDIYSDKNGNIIYFEPEEILCKKENIWD
;
A
#
# COMPACT_ATOMS: atom_id res chain seq x y z
N ALA A 1 8.70 -0.82 -16.85
CA ALA A 1 7.94 -2.06 -17.02
C ALA A 1 8.84 -3.28 -16.98
N GLY A 2 9.97 -3.34 -17.73
CA GLY A 2 10.91 -4.47 -17.74
C GLY A 2 11.39 -4.85 -16.35
N TYR A 3 11.79 -3.88 -15.53
CA TYR A 3 12.24 -4.15 -14.17
C TYR A 3 11.22 -4.92 -13.32
N GLY A 4 9.94 -4.54 -13.36
CA GLY A 4 8.90 -5.23 -12.59
C GLY A 4 8.66 -6.68 -13.05
N VAL A 5 8.90 -6.98 -14.33
CA VAL A 5 8.76 -8.34 -14.88
C VAL A 5 9.99 -9.20 -14.55
N ASP A 6 11.19 -8.65 -14.74
CA ASP A 6 12.43 -9.42 -14.74
C ASP A 6 13.07 -9.47 -13.34
N MET A 7 12.97 -8.39 -12.57
CA MET A 7 13.72 -8.21 -11.32
C MET A 7 12.88 -8.36 -10.06
N TYR A 8 11.54 -8.20 -10.14
CA TYR A 8 10.71 -8.41 -8.96
C TYR A 8 10.71 -9.88 -8.58
N THR A 9 11.07 -10.15 -7.33
CA THR A 9 11.25 -11.51 -6.82
C THR A 9 10.01 -12.37 -7.05
N LYS A 10 10.19 -13.56 -7.60
CA LYS A 10 9.15 -14.57 -7.77
C LYS A 10 9.37 -15.69 -6.76
N VAL A 11 8.38 -15.94 -5.93
CA VAL A 11 8.40 -17.01 -4.92
C VAL A 11 7.22 -17.95 -5.19
N GLU A 12 7.47 -19.24 -5.26
CA GLU A 12 6.41 -20.23 -5.44
C GLU A 12 5.39 -20.17 -4.30
N GLY A 13 4.10 -20.24 -4.64
CA GLY A 13 3.00 -20.15 -3.68
C GLY A 13 2.65 -18.74 -3.23
N ILE A 14 3.38 -17.70 -3.67
CA ILE A 14 3.08 -16.30 -3.35
C ILE A 14 2.46 -15.62 -4.57
N THR A 15 1.33 -14.94 -4.37
CA THR A 15 0.70 -14.07 -5.37
C THR A 15 0.80 -12.62 -4.91
N THR A 16 1.34 -11.76 -5.78
CA THR A 16 1.42 -10.33 -5.55
C THR A 16 0.18 -9.63 -6.12
N LYS A 17 -0.57 -8.96 -5.28
CA LYS A 17 -1.69 -8.09 -5.69
C LYS A 17 -1.27 -6.64 -5.56
N TYR A 18 -1.49 -5.83 -6.60
CA TYR A 18 -1.04 -4.45 -6.60
C TYR A 18 -2.03 -3.48 -7.24
N ILE A 19 -1.96 -2.25 -6.80
CA ILE A 19 -2.61 -1.09 -7.42
C ILE A 19 -1.52 -0.16 -7.97
N LEU A 20 -1.89 0.67 -8.94
CA LEU A 20 -1.03 1.76 -9.39
C LEU A 20 -1.28 3.01 -8.57
N GLY A 21 -0.25 3.84 -8.46
CA GLY A 21 -0.32 5.14 -7.80
C GLY A 21 -0.13 6.31 -8.76
N SER A 22 -0.10 7.51 -8.21
CA SER A 22 -0.02 8.77 -8.95
C SER A 22 1.22 8.91 -9.84
N HIS A 23 2.34 8.30 -9.48
CA HIS A 23 3.57 8.33 -10.30
C HIS A 23 3.46 7.44 -11.54
N ASP A 24 2.76 6.32 -11.43
CA ASP A 24 2.51 5.42 -12.57
C ASP A 24 1.60 6.08 -13.61
N GLU A 25 0.66 6.92 -13.16
CA GLU A 25 -0.23 7.70 -14.02
C GLU A 25 0.52 8.70 -14.91
N THR A 26 1.65 9.21 -14.45
CA THR A 26 2.49 10.14 -15.22
C THR A 26 2.99 9.50 -16.51
N HIS A 27 3.31 8.22 -16.51
CA HIS A 27 3.71 7.49 -17.71
C HIS A 27 2.57 7.39 -18.73
N TYR A 28 1.35 7.16 -18.27
CA TYR A 28 0.17 7.10 -19.12
C TYR A 28 -0.15 8.46 -19.77
N LYS A 29 -0.12 9.53 -18.98
CA LYS A 29 -0.36 10.92 -19.47
C LYS A 29 0.65 11.37 -20.52
N ASN A 30 1.86 10.82 -20.50
CA ASN A 30 2.90 11.09 -21.48
C ASN A 30 2.85 10.17 -22.71
N GLY A 31 1.72 9.50 -22.96
CA GLY A 31 1.51 8.65 -24.15
C GLY A 31 2.24 7.29 -24.10
N GLN A 32 2.72 6.88 -22.96
CA GLN A 32 3.34 5.57 -22.76
C GLN A 32 2.30 4.50 -22.37
N ALA A 33 2.55 3.25 -22.77
CA ALA A 33 1.65 2.13 -22.47
C ALA A 33 1.46 1.94 -20.95
N THR A 34 0.26 1.55 -20.55
CA THR A 34 -0.07 1.22 -19.16
C THR A 34 0.81 0.08 -18.65
N ILE A 35 1.70 0.39 -17.73
CA ILE A 35 2.63 -0.55 -17.10
C ILE A 35 1.88 -1.71 -16.43
N SER A 36 0.70 -1.39 -15.86
CA SER A 36 -0.16 -2.31 -15.10
C SER A 36 -0.53 -3.60 -15.85
N ASN A 37 -1.12 -3.43 -17.02
CA ASN A 37 -1.61 -4.58 -17.81
C ASN A 37 -0.47 -5.39 -18.41
N TRP A 38 0.67 -4.76 -18.65
CA TRP A 38 1.82 -5.47 -19.22
C TRP A 38 2.47 -6.40 -18.21
N VAL A 39 2.69 -5.96 -16.97
CA VAL A 39 3.28 -6.79 -15.91
C VAL A 39 2.40 -8.02 -15.63
N SER A 40 1.08 -7.83 -15.44
CA SER A 40 0.15 -8.94 -15.20
C SER A 40 0.03 -9.93 -16.37
N ARG A 41 0.28 -9.47 -17.61
CA ARG A 41 0.32 -10.35 -18.78
C ARG A 41 1.60 -11.18 -18.87
N CYS A 42 2.71 -10.65 -18.37
CA CYS A 42 4.01 -11.31 -18.38
C CYS A 42 4.22 -12.22 -17.16
N ARG A 43 3.49 -11.97 -16.07
CA ARG A 43 3.68 -12.61 -14.76
C ARG A 43 2.35 -13.14 -14.21
N ASN A 44 2.20 -14.46 -14.13
CA ASN A 44 1.01 -15.11 -13.60
C ASN A 44 0.89 -15.07 -12.07
N ASP A 45 1.96 -14.69 -11.38
CA ASP A 45 2.03 -14.49 -9.93
C ASP A 45 1.79 -13.03 -9.51
N MET A 46 1.49 -12.13 -10.47
CA MET A 46 1.21 -10.71 -10.22
C MET A 46 -0.16 -10.32 -10.77
N GLU A 47 -1.04 -9.83 -9.90
CA GLU A 47 -2.41 -9.45 -10.23
C GLU A 47 -2.60 -7.92 -10.06
N TYR A 48 -2.90 -7.25 -11.16
CA TYR A 48 -3.29 -5.85 -11.16
C TYR A 48 -4.75 -5.70 -10.73
N LEU A 49 -5.00 -4.94 -9.68
CA LEU A 49 -6.32 -4.77 -9.10
C LEU A 49 -7.02 -3.47 -9.52
N GLY A 50 -6.28 -2.43 -9.86
CA GLY A 50 -6.86 -1.14 -10.23
C GLY A 50 -5.92 0.05 -10.08
N GLN A 51 -6.41 1.20 -10.53
CA GLN A 51 -5.76 2.49 -10.41
C GLN A 51 -6.18 3.12 -9.07
N ASP A 52 -5.22 3.67 -8.33
CA ASP A 52 -5.38 4.40 -7.06
C ASP A 52 -6.05 3.65 -5.91
N SER A 53 -6.97 2.74 -6.17
CA SER A 53 -7.61 1.96 -5.12
C SER A 53 -8.18 0.64 -5.61
N ALA A 54 -8.27 -0.34 -4.70
CA ALA A 54 -8.94 -1.61 -4.94
C ALA A 54 -9.46 -2.22 -3.64
N ALA A 55 -10.51 -3.03 -3.77
CA ALA A 55 -11.04 -3.84 -2.69
C ALA A 55 -10.82 -5.32 -3.00
N ILE A 56 -10.33 -6.07 -2.02
CA ILE A 56 -10.17 -7.52 -2.09
C ILE A 56 -10.82 -8.18 -0.88
N THR A 57 -11.12 -9.46 -1.02
CA THR A 57 -11.57 -10.27 0.12
C THR A 57 -10.69 -11.51 0.22
N ILE A 58 -10.07 -11.71 1.38
CA ILE A 58 -9.22 -12.87 1.67
C ILE A 58 -9.81 -13.56 2.91
N ASN A 59 -10.19 -14.83 2.78
CA ASN A 59 -10.82 -15.60 3.86
C ASN A 59 -12.00 -14.87 4.54
N GLY A 60 -12.83 -14.18 3.74
CA GLY A 60 -13.96 -13.39 4.22
C GLY A 60 -13.60 -12.00 4.76
N VAL A 61 -12.32 -11.70 4.98
CA VAL A 61 -11.87 -10.38 5.44
C VAL A 61 -11.82 -9.40 4.28
N LYS A 62 -12.57 -8.32 4.37
CA LYS A 62 -12.56 -7.24 3.38
C LYS A 62 -11.38 -6.31 3.63
N ILE A 63 -10.52 -6.17 2.64
CA ILE A 63 -9.33 -5.31 2.66
C ILE A 63 -9.49 -4.26 1.57
N PHE A 64 -9.28 -2.99 1.92
CA PHE A 64 -9.23 -1.90 0.96
C PHE A 64 -7.80 -1.36 0.86
N MET A 65 -7.30 -1.30 -0.36
CA MET A 65 -6.02 -0.71 -0.71
C MET A 65 -6.26 0.67 -1.30
N ASP A 66 -5.51 1.67 -0.86
CA ASP A 66 -5.71 3.06 -1.27
C ASP A 66 -4.37 3.78 -1.49
N HIS A 67 -4.27 4.51 -2.59
CA HIS A 67 -3.16 5.40 -2.91
C HIS A 67 -3.71 6.81 -3.13
N PRO A 68 -4.10 7.51 -2.04
CA PRO A 68 -4.78 8.79 -2.14
C PRO A 68 -3.84 9.88 -2.65
N GLY A 69 -4.39 10.92 -3.26
CA GLY A 69 -3.64 12.10 -3.65
C GLY A 69 -3.32 13.05 -2.47
N GLY A 70 -2.49 14.04 -2.74
CA GLY A 70 -2.12 15.11 -1.81
C GLY A 70 -1.07 14.71 -0.76
N GLY A 71 -0.63 15.63 0.08
CA GLY A 71 0.38 15.39 1.12
C GLY A 71 -0.17 14.71 2.38
N SER A 72 0.70 14.19 3.24
CA SER A 72 0.33 13.71 4.58
C SER A 72 -0.12 14.87 5.48
N ALA A 73 -0.99 14.59 6.45
CA ALA A 73 -1.29 15.52 7.52
C ALA A 73 -0.23 15.44 8.63
N GLN A 74 -0.10 16.48 9.43
CA GLN A 74 0.80 16.49 10.60
C GLN A 74 0.37 15.40 11.60
N ALA A 75 -0.92 15.26 11.88
CA ALA A 75 -1.48 14.13 12.59
C ALA A 75 -1.67 12.96 11.60
N LEU A 76 -0.83 11.95 11.66
CA LEU A 76 -0.81 10.84 10.70
C LEU A 76 -2.14 10.10 10.57
N SER A 77 -2.91 10.04 11.65
CA SER A 77 -4.22 9.37 11.67
C SER A 77 -5.35 10.18 11.01
N TYR A 78 -5.21 11.50 10.84
CA TYR A 78 -6.32 12.37 10.43
C TYR A 78 -6.90 12.00 9.05
N LYS A 79 -6.06 11.98 8.01
CA LYS A 79 -6.52 11.64 6.66
C LYS A 79 -7.02 10.19 6.53
N PRO A 80 -6.33 9.18 7.10
CA PRO A 80 -6.85 7.82 7.18
C PRO A 80 -8.22 7.71 7.86
N GLN A 81 -8.44 8.40 8.96
CA GLN A 81 -9.74 8.40 9.64
C GLN A 81 -10.84 9.01 8.75
N LYS A 82 -10.56 10.14 8.11
CA LYS A 82 -11.48 10.74 7.12
C LYS A 82 -11.79 9.80 5.96
N ARG A 83 -10.78 9.04 5.50
CA ARG A 83 -10.98 8.04 4.45
C ARG A 83 -11.94 6.93 4.90
N ILE A 84 -11.78 6.43 6.14
CA ILE A 84 -12.70 5.44 6.71
C ILE A 84 -14.13 5.98 6.80
N GLU A 85 -14.31 7.24 7.20
CA GLU A 85 -15.63 7.87 7.28
C GLU A 85 -16.34 7.91 5.91
N ILE A 86 -15.60 8.21 4.84
CA ILE A 86 -16.13 8.24 3.47
C ILE A 86 -16.49 6.83 2.99
N LEU A 87 -15.60 5.85 3.25
CA LEU A 87 -15.82 4.46 2.84
C LEU A 87 -16.97 3.79 3.60
N GLU A 88 -17.29 4.24 4.80
CA GLU A 88 -18.34 3.64 5.62
C GLU A 88 -19.73 3.73 4.99
N SER A 89 -20.00 4.75 4.18
CA SER A 89 -21.27 4.91 3.47
C SER A 89 -21.41 4.02 2.23
N VAL A 90 -20.31 3.57 1.65
CA VAL A 90 -20.28 2.80 0.39
C VAL A 90 -19.75 1.39 0.61
N PHE A 91 -18.66 1.27 1.35
CA PHE A 91 -17.95 0.01 1.60
C PHE A 91 -17.15 0.12 2.90
N LYS A 92 -17.50 -0.68 3.89
CA LYS A 92 -16.74 -0.73 5.16
C LYS A 92 -15.74 -1.89 5.13
N PRO A 93 -14.44 -1.62 4.93
CA PRO A 93 -13.42 -2.66 5.03
C PRO A 93 -13.18 -3.05 6.49
N LYS A 94 -12.60 -4.22 6.70
CA LYS A 94 -12.03 -4.62 8.00
C LYS A 94 -10.60 -4.11 8.16
N ILE A 95 -9.89 -4.01 7.03
CA ILE A 95 -8.50 -3.51 6.96
C ILE A 95 -8.41 -2.46 5.85
N LEU A 96 -7.74 -1.36 6.15
CA LEU A 96 -7.42 -0.28 5.20
C LEU A 96 -5.90 -0.14 5.10
N LEU A 97 -5.35 -0.41 3.92
CA LEU A 97 -3.93 -0.23 3.61
C LEU A 97 -3.76 1.04 2.77
N ILE A 98 -2.95 1.99 3.24
CA ILE A 98 -2.76 3.27 2.57
C ILE A 98 -1.29 3.47 2.22
N GLY A 99 -1.01 3.63 0.93
CA GLY A 99 0.28 4.04 0.40
C GLY A 99 0.42 5.56 0.29
N HIS A 100 1.30 6.03 -0.59
CA HIS A 100 1.50 7.43 -0.99
C HIS A 100 2.23 8.32 0.03
N TYR A 101 1.89 8.25 1.30
CA TYR A 101 2.42 9.18 2.30
C TYR A 101 3.84 8.87 2.75
N HIS A 102 4.37 7.69 2.40
CA HIS A 102 5.69 7.22 2.81
C HIS A 102 5.90 7.27 4.33
N LYS A 103 4.84 7.00 5.07
CA LYS A 103 4.84 6.97 6.54
C LYS A 103 4.43 5.57 6.99
N SER A 104 4.95 5.17 8.12
CA SER A 104 4.58 3.93 8.77
C SER A 104 3.77 4.26 10.02
N TYR A 105 2.53 3.74 10.07
CA TYR A 105 1.64 3.97 11.20
C TYR A 105 0.49 2.98 11.19
N SER A 106 0.29 2.28 12.29
CA SER A 106 -0.84 1.38 12.51
C SER A 106 -1.82 1.96 13.53
N PHE A 107 -3.13 1.82 13.28
CA PHE A 107 -4.18 2.37 14.14
C PHE A 107 -5.50 1.58 13.99
N VAL A 108 -6.39 1.78 14.95
CA VAL A 108 -7.78 1.28 14.85
C VAL A 108 -8.74 2.46 14.94
N TYR A 109 -9.67 2.54 13.99
CA TYR A 109 -10.72 3.55 13.99
C TYR A 109 -12.04 2.97 13.50
N ARG A 110 -13.13 3.12 14.25
CA ARG A 110 -14.48 2.59 13.93
C ARG A 110 -14.48 1.13 13.51
N ASN A 111 -13.73 0.28 14.23
CA ASN A 111 -13.54 -1.15 13.96
C ASN A 111 -12.83 -1.46 12.60
N VAL A 112 -12.19 -0.50 12.00
CA VAL A 112 -11.29 -0.68 10.84
C VAL A 112 -9.86 -0.60 11.33
N ARG A 113 -9.04 -1.57 10.94
CA ARG A 113 -7.60 -1.57 11.16
C ARG A 113 -6.93 -0.87 10.01
N GLY A 114 -6.41 0.33 10.28
CA GLY A 114 -5.72 1.14 9.28
C GLY A 114 -4.21 1.01 9.38
N ILE A 115 -3.54 0.91 8.24
CA ILE A 115 -2.09 0.90 8.15
C ILE A 115 -1.67 1.88 7.06
N LEU A 116 -0.88 2.88 7.44
CA LEU A 116 -0.05 3.59 6.50
C LEU A 116 1.17 2.73 6.25
N VAL A 117 1.32 2.25 5.02
CA VAL A 117 2.48 1.45 4.62
C VAL A 117 3.63 2.37 4.24
N GLY A 118 4.84 2.01 4.63
CA GLY A 118 6.05 2.72 4.29
C GLY A 118 6.31 2.74 2.78
N SER A 119 7.52 3.04 2.42
CA SER A 119 7.99 3.08 1.03
C SER A 119 9.15 2.11 0.85
N CYS A 120 9.26 1.50 -0.32
CA CYS A 120 10.46 0.76 -0.70
C CYS A 120 11.57 1.70 -1.26
N CYS A 121 11.29 3.00 -1.33
CA CYS A 121 12.24 4.00 -1.82
C CYS A 121 12.72 4.89 -0.67
N ASP A 122 14.01 5.20 -0.68
CA ASP A 122 14.58 6.20 0.20
C ASP A 122 14.09 7.63 -0.16
N VAL A 123 14.48 8.61 0.66
CA VAL A 123 14.11 10.01 0.49
C VAL A 123 14.64 10.52 -0.85
N THR A 124 13.74 10.96 -1.71
CA THR A 124 14.10 11.59 -3.00
C THR A 124 14.62 13.02 -2.79
N GLN A 125 15.32 13.57 -3.77
CA GLN A 125 15.77 14.98 -3.74
C GLN A 125 14.58 15.96 -3.53
N PHE A 126 13.42 15.67 -4.13
CA PHE A 126 12.21 16.47 -3.94
C PHE A 126 11.75 16.44 -2.48
N GLN A 127 11.68 15.27 -1.88
CA GLN A 127 11.28 15.10 -0.47
C GLN A 127 12.27 15.77 0.48
N HIS A 128 13.58 15.61 0.22
CA HIS A 128 14.63 16.28 0.99
C HIS A 128 14.47 17.81 0.96
N LYS A 129 14.28 18.40 -0.22
CA LYS A 129 14.03 19.85 -0.37
C LYS A 129 12.77 20.33 0.37
N LYS A 130 11.78 19.47 0.56
CA LYS A 130 10.53 19.75 1.29
C LYS A 130 10.59 19.41 2.77
N GLY A 131 11.72 18.91 3.27
CA GLY A 131 11.85 18.49 4.67
C GLY A 131 10.99 17.27 5.02
N LEU A 132 10.67 16.41 4.03
CA LEU A 132 9.85 15.22 4.22
C LEU A 132 10.74 14.02 4.55
N SER A 133 10.33 13.23 5.54
CA SER A 133 10.98 11.97 5.90
C SER A 133 10.16 10.79 5.37
N ASN A 134 10.84 9.71 4.99
CA ASN A 134 10.23 8.43 4.63
C ASN A 134 10.44 7.38 5.71
N ALA A 135 9.43 6.54 5.94
CA ALA A 135 9.59 5.25 6.55
C ALA A 135 9.88 4.24 5.42
N VAL A 136 11.11 3.74 5.36
CA VAL A 136 11.50 2.75 4.35
C VAL A 136 11.28 1.36 4.94
N GLY A 137 10.32 0.62 4.37
CA GLY A 137 9.98 -0.69 4.92
C GLY A 137 8.60 -1.20 4.47
N ALA A 138 8.17 -2.25 5.14
CA ALA A 138 6.94 -2.96 4.88
C ALA A 138 6.27 -3.41 6.18
N TYR A 139 5.10 -4.06 6.05
CA TYR A 139 4.44 -4.76 7.15
C TYR A 139 4.23 -6.22 6.81
N PHE A 140 4.49 -7.09 7.78
CA PHE A 140 3.85 -8.40 7.85
C PHE A 140 2.56 -8.28 8.65
N LEU A 141 1.50 -8.94 8.19
CA LEU A 141 0.20 -8.93 8.85
C LEU A 141 -0.23 -10.35 9.16
N ASP A 142 -0.23 -10.72 10.42
CA ASP A 142 -0.82 -11.96 10.88
C ASP A 142 -2.29 -11.74 11.19
N ILE A 143 -3.17 -12.42 10.44
CA ILE A 143 -4.60 -12.22 10.49
C ILE A 143 -5.30 -13.56 10.66
N TYR A 144 -6.01 -13.73 11.77
CA TYR A 144 -6.93 -14.84 11.98
C TYR A 144 -8.36 -14.32 11.92
N SER A 145 -9.19 -14.97 11.12
CA SER A 145 -10.61 -14.63 10.99
C SER A 145 -11.51 -15.83 11.19
N ASP A 146 -12.74 -15.54 11.61
CA ASP A 146 -13.79 -16.55 11.59
C ASP A 146 -14.33 -16.78 10.16
N LYS A 147 -15.23 -17.76 10.01
CA LYS A 147 -15.87 -18.08 8.73
C LYS A 147 -16.71 -16.95 8.11
N ASN A 148 -17.04 -15.93 8.90
CA ASN A 148 -17.79 -14.75 8.47
C ASN A 148 -16.87 -13.57 8.12
N GLY A 149 -15.56 -13.76 8.19
CA GLY A 149 -14.57 -12.69 7.96
C GLY A 149 -14.42 -11.70 9.10
N ASN A 150 -14.89 -12.02 10.32
CA ASN A 150 -14.59 -11.20 11.48
C ASN A 150 -13.17 -11.50 11.94
N ILE A 151 -12.39 -10.45 12.17
CA ILE A 151 -11.00 -10.57 12.61
C ILE A 151 -11.00 -10.94 14.10
N ILE A 152 -10.45 -12.11 14.41
CA ILE A 152 -10.25 -12.61 15.78
C ILE A 152 -8.90 -12.14 16.32
N TYR A 153 -7.87 -12.17 15.47
CA TYR A 153 -6.50 -11.77 15.80
C TYR A 153 -5.91 -10.94 14.68
N PHE A 154 -5.14 -9.93 15.02
CA PHE A 154 -4.48 -9.04 14.08
C PHE A 154 -3.18 -8.51 14.69
N GLU A 155 -2.07 -8.88 14.11
CA GLU A 155 -0.75 -8.40 14.50
C GLU A 155 -0.04 -7.79 13.29
N PRO A 156 0.18 -6.47 13.28
CA PRO A 156 1.01 -5.81 12.30
C PRO A 156 2.46 -5.77 12.80
N GLU A 157 3.34 -6.50 12.16
CA GLU A 157 4.78 -6.43 12.37
C GLU A 157 5.40 -5.46 11.36
N GLU A 158 5.96 -4.36 11.86
CA GLU A 158 6.65 -3.37 11.03
C GLU A 158 8.08 -3.82 10.76
N ILE A 159 8.46 -3.85 9.48
CA ILE A 159 9.82 -4.12 9.04
C ILE A 159 10.39 -2.84 8.45
N LEU A 160 11.28 -2.19 9.21
CA LEU A 160 12.00 -1.02 8.72
C LEU A 160 13.37 -1.44 8.16
N CYS A 161 13.63 -1.04 6.92
CA CYS A 161 14.95 -1.16 6.34
C CYS A 161 15.85 -0.10 6.99
N LYS A 162 16.90 -0.55 7.69
CA LYS A 162 17.93 0.36 8.22
C LYS A 162 18.62 1.03 7.03
N LYS A 163 18.76 2.36 7.09
CA LYS A 163 19.69 3.06 6.23
C LYS A 163 21.10 2.61 6.62
N GLU A 164 21.87 2.13 5.65
CA GLU A 164 23.32 2.09 5.84
C GLU A 164 23.76 3.56 6.01
N ASN A 165 24.40 3.86 7.12
CA ASN A 165 24.98 5.18 7.33
C ASN A 165 26.03 5.40 6.25
N ILE A 166 25.73 6.26 5.28
CA ILE A 166 26.66 6.64 4.22
C ILE A 166 27.82 7.49 4.77
N TRP A 167 27.82 7.78 6.06
CA TRP A 167 28.74 8.65 6.77
C TRP A 167 29.61 7.97 7.83
N ASP A 168 29.63 6.63 7.89
CA ASP A 168 30.56 5.86 8.71
C ASP A 168 31.79 5.42 7.89
#